data_286843aef7d188ad644b16d6994a0f93
#
_entry.id   286843aef7d188ad644b16d6994a0f93
#
_cell.length_a   1.000
_cell.length_b   1.000
_cell.length_c   1.000
_cell.angle_alpha   90.00
_cell.angle_beta   90.00
_cell.angle_gamma   90.00
#
_symmetry.space_group_name_H-M   'P 1'
#
loop_
_entity.id
_entity.type
_entity.pdbx_description
1 polymer ?
#
loop_
_entity_poly.entity_id
_entity_poly.type
_entity_poly.pdbx_seq_one_letter_code
_entity_poly.pdbx_strand_id
1 'polypeptide(L)'
;MSNICEIKVPDVGNVHDIDVVEVSIQAGDVIVIDQTIATLETDKASMDLPATATGTVQQVHIKVGDKVNEGTLIATVLVDDVTAAPATPVFETVAVAEVKPAEAQPVSTMPMEIPAPMAKSVDVPVASPVQSYSAHASPSVRLLARELGVDLSQVTQGSGRKGRILKDDVKNYVKKILVEGIKISGGAGIPSISVPDFSVFGEIDIQPLSKINRLTGQHMTSVWLNLPMVTYHDEVDITDMEAFRVALNNEKNKDGVKYTGLLFIVKALAAAMGQFPRFNSSLSSDGESLIFKKYLNIGIAVNTPNGLVVPVLRDVASKTVKQLAIELAEKSEKARSGKLLPADMQGGCISISSLGGIGGTAFTPIVNAPEVAILGVTKSKIQPVWNGEIFEPRLMLPLDLTYDHRVIDGAEGAQFMEAIKYYLGDIRRLLV
;
A
#
# COMPACT_ATOMS: atom_id res chain seq x y z
N MET A 1 45.60 -8.00 26.76
CA MET A 1 45.71 -9.16 25.85
C MET A 1 44.84 -8.86 24.66
N SER A 2 45.41 -8.77 23.48
CA SER A 2 44.63 -8.42 22.27
C SER A 2 43.71 -9.59 21.95
N ASN A 3 42.39 -9.39 22.05
CA ASN A 3 41.41 -10.39 21.70
C ASN A 3 41.23 -10.37 20.18
N ILE A 4 41.49 -11.49 19.52
CA ILE A 4 41.28 -11.69 18.10
C ILE A 4 39.84 -12.19 17.94
N CYS A 5 39.04 -11.50 17.13
CA CYS A 5 37.69 -11.90 16.76
C CYS A 5 37.70 -12.40 15.31
N GLU A 6 37.13 -13.58 15.07
CA GLU A 6 36.95 -14.16 13.72
C GLU A 6 35.58 -13.84 13.20
N ILE A 7 35.49 -13.17 12.06
CA ILE A 7 34.23 -12.92 11.35
C ILE A 7 34.00 -14.03 10.32
N LYS A 8 32.86 -14.74 10.45
CA LYS A 8 32.47 -15.88 9.60
C LYS A 8 31.16 -15.59 8.88
N VAL A 9 30.93 -16.28 7.77
CA VAL A 9 29.66 -16.27 7.07
C VAL A 9 28.58 -16.81 7.99
N PRO A 10 27.49 -16.04 8.27
CA PRO A 10 26.36 -16.50 9.07
C PRO A 10 25.57 -17.58 8.34
N ASP A 11 24.64 -18.24 9.06
CA ASP A 11 23.67 -19.17 8.47
C ASP A 11 22.75 -18.39 7.53
N VAL A 12 22.85 -18.70 6.24
CA VAL A 12 22.05 -18.11 5.16
C VAL A 12 21.01 -19.10 4.62
N GLY A 13 20.71 -20.16 5.36
CA GLY A 13 19.68 -21.16 5.06
C GLY A 13 20.02 -22.03 3.85
N ASN A 14 20.55 -23.23 4.08
CA ASN A 14 20.80 -24.33 3.12
C ASN A 14 21.28 -23.94 1.71
N VAL A 15 22.03 -22.83 1.55
CA VAL A 15 22.61 -22.40 0.28
C VAL A 15 24.10 -22.79 0.30
N HIS A 16 24.54 -23.51 -0.74
CA HIS A 16 25.93 -23.87 -0.97
C HIS A 16 26.47 -23.06 -2.16
N ASP A 17 27.79 -22.81 -2.17
CA ASP A 17 28.49 -22.10 -3.26
C ASP A 17 28.01 -20.64 -3.46
N ILE A 18 28.11 -19.81 -2.41
CA ILE A 18 27.79 -18.39 -2.42
C ILE A 18 28.97 -17.63 -3.06
N ASP A 19 28.69 -16.82 -4.10
CA ASP A 19 29.72 -16.04 -4.77
C ASP A 19 29.99 -14.71 -4.04
N VAL A 20 31.25 -14.36 -3.84
CA VAL A 20 31.68 -13.08 -3.26
C VAL A 20 31.76 -12.04 -4.37
N VAL A 21 30.82 -11.07 -4.41
CA VAL A 21 30.74 -10.03 -5.44
C VAL A 21 31.64 -8.84 -5.12
N GLU A 22 31.66 -8.42 -3.87
CA GLU A 22 32.46 -7.28 -3.44
C GLU A 22 33.06 -7.52 -2.05
N VAL A 23 34.27 -7.02 -1.82
CA VAL A 23 34.93 -6.99 -0.52
C VAL A 23 35.27 -5.55 -0.21
N SER A 24 34.58 -4.96 0.78
CA SER A 24 34.62 -3.53 1.10
C SER A 24 35.71 -3.16 2.13
N ILE A 25 36.51 -4.14 2.61
CA ILE A 25 37.56 -3.96 3.67
C ILE A 25 38.93 -4.45 3.19
N GLN A 26 39.96 -3.84 3.76
CA GLN A 26 41.37 -4.23 3.56
C GLN A 26 42.08 -4.45 4.90
N ALA A 27 43.19 -5.16 4.85
CA ALA A 27 44.06 -5.33 6.06
C ALA A 27 44.56 -3.96 6.52
N GLY A 28 44.31 -3.62 7.78
CA GLY A 28 44.62 -2.33 8.40
C GLY A 28 43.44 -1.38 8.55
N ASP A 29 42.28 -1.67 7.97
CA ASP A 29 41.09 -0.85 8.11
C ASP A 29 40.47 -0.97 9.51
N VAL A 30 39.92 0.13 10.02
CA VAL A 30 39.13 0.14 11.26
C VAL A 30 37.66 -0.03 10.89
N ILE A 31 37.04 -1.08 11.44
CA ILE A 31 35.61 -1.39 11.21
C ILE A 31 34.80 -1.21 12.48
N VAL A 32 33.53 -0.86 12.32
CA VAL A 32 32.53 -0.74 13.40
C VAL A 32 31.44 -1.78 13.23
N ILE A 33 30.78 -2.15 14.33
CA ILE A 33 29.61 -3.07 14.30
C ILE A 33 28.60 -2.57 13.28
N ASP A 34 28.00 -3.53 12.52
CA ASP A 34 27.01 -3.32 11.45
C ASP A 34 27.55 -2.65 10.17
N GLN A 35 28.85 -2.37 10.07
CA GLN A 35 29.46 -1.91 8.82
C GLN A 35 29.54 -3.05 7.81
N THR A 36 29.10 -2.83 6.55
CA THR A 36 29.22 -3.82 5.46
C THR A 36 30.70 -4.12 5.17
N ILE A 37 31.08 -5.39 5.25
CA ILE A 37 32.46 -5.87 5.02
C ILE A 37 32.62 -6.61 3.70
N ALA A 38 31.57 -7.26 3.23
CA ALA A 38 31.52 -7.95 1.93
C ALA A 38 30.07 -8.07 1.45
N THR A 39 29.88 -8.14 0.13
CA THR A 39 28.59 -8.45 -0.49
C THR A 39 28.65 -9.84 -1.11
N LEU A 40 27.73 -10.69 -0.69
CA LEU A 40 27.57 -12.07 -1.12
C LEU A 40 26.38 -12.21 -2.05
N GLU A 41 26.51 -12.99 -3.12
CA GLU A 41 25.43 -13.23 -4.07
C GLU A 41 25.10 -14.72 -4.16
N THR A 42 23.82 -15.02 -4.03
CA THR A 42 23.25 -16.35 -4.20
C THR A 42 22.41 -16.38 -5.47
N ASP A 43 22.02 -17.55 -5.94
CA ASP A 43 21.16 -17.74 -7.11
C ASP A 43 19.79 -17.02 -7.02
N LYS A 44 19.43 -16.49 -5.84
CA LYS A 44 18.12 -15.85 -5.57
C LYS A 44 18.19 -14.45 -4.97
N ALA A 45 19.27 -14.03 -4.37
CA ALA A 45 19.41 -12.72 -3.73
C ALA A 45 20.89 -12.36 -3.49
N SER A 46 21.19 -11.06 -3.51
CA SER A 46 22.43 -10.51 -2.96
C SER A 46 22.18 -10.03 -1.52
N MET A 47 23.17 -10.26 -0.64
CA MET A 47 23.11 -9.84 0.75
C MET A 47 24.44 -9.23 1.20
N ASP A 48 24.34 -8.17 2.00
CA ASP A 48 25.49 -7.53 2.61
C ASP A 48 25.82 -8.22 3.92
N LEU A 49 27.11 -8.50 4.14
CA LEU A 49 27.61 -9.09 5.37
C LEU A 49 28.07 -7.98 6.32
N PRO A 50 27.42 -7.80 7.49
CA PRO A 50 27.82 -6.81 8.46
C PRO A 50 28.96 -7.29 9.36
N ALA A 51 29.78 -6.37 9.83
CA ALA A 51 30.81 -6.62 10.84
C ALA A 51 30.17 -6.98 12.19
N THR A 52 30.60 -8.06 12.79
CA THR A 52 30.11 -8.54 14.11
C THR A 52 30.90 -7.98 15.28
N ALA A 53 32.02 -7.28 15.04
CA ALA A 53 32.84 -6.66 16.06
C ALA A 53 33.48 -5.36 15.57
N THR A 54 33.75 -4.44 16.50
CA THR A 54 34.54 -3.21 16.24
C THR A 54 36.01 -3.48 16.50
N GLY A 55 36.88 -3.09 15.57
CA GLY A 55 38.30 -3.25 15.73
C GLY A 55 39.07 -3.01 14.43
N THR A 56 40.38 -3.33 14.45
CA THR A 56 41.22 -3.17 13.25
C THR A 56 41.38 -4.52 12.54
N VAL A 57 41.12 -4.55 11.25
CA VAL A 57 41.24 -5.76 10.42
C VAL A 57 42.68 -6.15 10.28
N GLN A 58 43.06 -7.34 10.80
CA GLN A 58 44.40 -7.89 10.64
C GLN A 58 44.61 -8.54 9.28
N GLN A 59 43.67 -9.37 8.86
CA GLN A 59 43.77 -10.11 7.61
C GLN A 59 42.38 -10.39 7.02
N VAL A 60 42.24 -10.25 5.71
CA VAL A 60 41.08 -10.66 4.92
C VAL A 60 41.40 -11.97 4.21
N HIS A 61 40.53 -12.97 4.35
CA HIS A 61 40.74 -14.33 3.87
C HIS A 61 39.99 -14.66 2.59
N ILE A 62 39.16 -13.75 2.09
CA ILE A 62 38.34 -13.91 0.87
C ILE A 62 38.73 -12.87 -0.17
N LYS A 63 38.43 -13.18 -1.45
CA LYS A 63 38.59 -12.28 -2.60
C LYS A 63 37.32 -12.26 -3.42
N VAL A 64 37.16 -11.19 -4.20
CA VAL A 64 36.07 -11.07 -5.18
C VAL A 64 36.16 -12.24 -6.18
N GLY A 65 35.06 -12.96 -6.35
CA GLY A 65 34.93 -14.14 -7.18
C GLY A 65 35.20 -15.49 -6.47
N ASP A 66 35.53 -15.47 -5.17
CA ASP A 66 35.64 -16.71 -4.38
C ASP A 66 34.24 -17.27 -4.05
N LYS A 67 34.16 -18.59 -3.93
CA LYS A 67 32.96 -19.28 -3.45
C LYS A 67 33.09 -19.62 -1.97
N VAL A 68 32.12 -19.16 -1.19
CA VAL A 68 32.11 -19.35 0.26
C VAL A 68 30.87 -20.13 0.71
N ASN A 69 31.02 -20.83 1.83
CA ASN A 69 29.91 -21.56 2.47
C ASN A 69 29.70 -21.01 3.88
N GLU A 70 28.58 -21.38 4.48
CA GLU A 70 28.30 -21.09 5.90
C GLU A 70 29.50 -21.47 6.78
N GLY A 71 29.87 -20.58 7.71
CA GLY A 71 31.00 -20.76 8.62
C GLY A 71 32.40 -20.49 8.02
N THR A 72 32.51 -20.14 6.71
CA THR A 72 33.79 -19.78 6.09
C THR A 72 34.32 -18.51 6.73
N LEU A 73 35.65 -18.51 7.10
CA LEU A 73 36.32 -17.37 7.71
C LEU A 73 36.54 -16.26 6.69
N ILE A 74 36.05 -15.06 6.98
CA ILE A 74 36.12 -13.89 6.09
C ILE A 74 37.25 -12.96 6.44
N ALA A 75 37.28 -12.55 7.72
CA ALA A 75 38.29 -11.63 8.22
C ALA A 75 38.63 -11.90 9.67
N THR A 76 39.84 -11.53 10.06
CA THR A 76 40.34 -11.58 11.42
C THR A 76 40.52 -10.14 11.92
N VAL A 77 39.88 -9.78 13.04
CA VAL A 77 39.85 -8.44 13.60
C VAL A 77 40.45 -8.41 15.00
N LEU A 78 41.32 -7.46 15.25
CA LEU A 78 41.80 -7.11 16.57
C LEU A 78 40.80 -6.21 17.27
N VAL A 79 40.20 -6.71 18.33
CA VAL A 79 39.25 -5.92 19.15
C VAL A 79 40.05 -5.22 20.24
N ASP A 80 40.09 -3.89 20.22
CA ASP A 80 40.56 -3.08 21.31
C ASP A 80 39.48 -3.00 22.39
N ASP A 81 39.79 -3.38 23.60
CA ASP A 81 38.88 -3.44 24.76
C ASP A 81 38.47 -2.01 25.16
N VAL A 82 37.41 -1.48 24.52
CA VAL A 82 36.75 -0.24 24.91
C VAL A 82 35.26 -0.54 25.15
N THR A 83 34.95 -0.56 26.45
CA THR A 83 33.61 -0.64 27.03
C THR A 83 32.56 0.16 26.23
N ALA A 84 31.48 -0.53 25.89
CA ALA A 84 30.32 0.03 25.21
C ALA A 84 29.70 1.20 25.98
N ALA A 85 29.58 2.36 25.32
CA ALA A 85 28.58 3.38 25.64
C ALA A 85 27.97 3.88 24.31
N PRO A 86 26.64 4.02 24.19
CA PRO A 86 25.98 4.39 22.92
C PRO A 86 26.26 5.86 22.61
N ALA A 87 26.86 6.12 21.45
CA ALA A 87 27.07 7.45 20.92
C ALA A 87 25.78 7.99 20.29
N THR A 88 25.18 8.96 20.96
CA THR A 88 24.19 9.88 20.36
C THR A 88 24.88 10.83 19.39
N PRO A 89 24.25 11.18 18.24
CA PRO A 89 24.84 12.12 17.29
C PRO A 89 24.84 13.55 17.87
N VAL A 90 26.01 14.17 17.90
CA VAL A 90 26.24 15.54 18.33
C VAL A 90 25.79 16.47 17.21
N PHE A 91 24.73 17.22 17.43
CA PHE A 91 24.42 18.42 16.67
C PHE A 91 25.14 19.61 17.31
N GLU A 92 25.92 20.30 16.54
CA GLU A 92 26.64 21.52 16.88
C GLU A 92 25.62 22.64 17.21
N THR A 93 25.56 23.04 18.49
CA THR A 93 24.71 24.14 18.98
C THR A 93 25.47 25.42 18.96
N VAL A 94 24.95 26.38 18.17
CA VAL A 94 25.31 27.80 18.28
C VAL A 94 24.64 28.38 19.52
N ALA A 95 25.43 29.04 20.33
CA ALA A 95 25.04 29.62 21.61
C ALA A 95 24.03 30.76 21.44
N VAL A 96 22.92 30.71 22.20
CA VAL A 96 22.07 31.87 22.50
C VAL A 96 21.82 31.95 23.98
N ALA A 97 21.89 33.16 24.49
CA ALA A 97 21.99 33.65 25.86
C ALA A 97 20.92 33.14 26.84
N GLU A 98 21.39 33.07 28.04
CA GLU A 98 20.82 32.80 29.34
C GLU A 98 19.54 33.60 29.68
N VAL A 99 18.44 32.91 29.95
CA VAL A 99 17.31 33.45 30.74
C VAL A 99 17.02 32.48 31.87
N LYS A 100 17.14 33.01 33.12
CA LYS A 100 16.96 32.34 34.37
C LYS A 100 15.55 31.74 34.55
N PRO A 101 15.38 30.49 34.99
CA PRO A 101 14.08 29.95 35.36
C PRO A 101 13.73 30.25 36.83
N ALA A 102 12.47 30.57 37.05
CA ALA A 102 11.86 30.66 38.34
C ALA A 102 11.63 29.26 38.93
N GLU A 103 11.78 29.20 40.25
CA GLU A 103 11.70 28.06 41.14
C GLU A 103 10.28 27.42 41.14
N ALA A 104 10.19 26.12 40.82
CA ALA A 104 8.98 25.34 41.03
C ALA A 104 9.23 24.29 42.11
N GLN A 105 8.37 24.28 43.13
CA GLN A 105 8.41 23.42 44.31
C GLN A 105 8.13 21.95 43.97
N PRO A 106 8.68 20.97 44.72
CA PRO A 106 8.52 19.56 44.41
C PRO A 106 7.16 19.03 44.86
N VAL A 107 6.43 18.43 43.93
CA VAL A 107 5.23 17.63 44.21
C VAL A 107 5.66 16.22 44.59
N SER A 108 5.31 15.82 45.82
CA SER A 108 5.55 14.48 46.38
C SER A 108 4.81 13.40 45.58
N THR A 109 5.53 12.52 44.97
CA THR A 109 4.99 11.30 44.37
C THR A 109 4.97 10.18 45.40
N MET A 110 3.79 9.76 45.82
CA MET A 110 3.58 8.49 46.52
C MET A 110 3.76 7.31 45.55
N PRO A 111 4.40 6.23 45.94
CA PRO A 111 4.51 5.04 45.14
C PRO A 111 3.17 4.30 45.09
N MET A 112 2.63 4.13 43.91
CA MET A 112 1.45 3.29 43.68
C MET A 112 1.94 1.85 43.46
N GLU A 113 1.67 1.01 44.45
CA GLU A 113 1.97 -0.41 44.46
C GLU A 113 1.06 -1.11 43.43
N ILE A 114 1.66 -1.69 42.38
CA ILE A 114 0.94 -2.48 41.37
C ILE A 114 0.82 -3.91 41.91
N PRO A 115 -0.39 -4.45 42.15
CA PRO A 115 -0.55 -5.84 42.53
C PRO A 115 -0.18 -6.74 41.35
N ALA A 116 0.68 -7.72 41.62
CA ALA A 116 1.01 -8.79 40.66
C ALA A 116 -0.26 -9.56 40.25
N PRO A 117 -0.42 -9.90 38.95
CA PRO A 117 -1.54 -10.70 38.52
C PRO A 117 -1.39 -12.14 38.99
N MET A 118 -2.26 -12.56 39.90
CA MET A 118 -2.46 -13.97 40.22
C MET A 118 -2.91 -14.72 38.95
N ALA A 119 -2.09 -15.62 38.47
CA ALA A 119 -2.43 -16.56 37.43
C ALA A 119 -3.58 -17.46 37.92
N LYS A 120 -4.82 -17.13 37.56
CA LYS A 120 -5.91 -18.08 37.57
C LYS A 120 -5.73 -18.98 36.36
N SER A 121 -5.43 -20.24 36.59
CA SER A 121 -5.56 -21.30 35.60
C SER A 121 -6.97 -21.29 35.06
N VAL A 122 -7.15 -20.80 33.84
CA VAL A 122 -8.39 -20.96 33.09
C VAL A 122 -8.36 -22.38 32.55
N ASP A 123 -9.23 -23.24 33.11
CA ASP A 123 -9.56 -24.51 32.50
C ASP A 123 -10.07 -24.23 31.07
N VAL A 124 -9.25 -24.60 30.11
CA VAL A 124 -9.64 -24.61 28.69
C VAL A 124 -10.67 -25.71 28.58
N PRO A 125 -11.93 -25.45 28.16
CA PRO A 125 -12.85 -26.51 27.87
C PRO A 125 -12.24 -27.34 26.75
N VAL A 126 -11.94 -28.59 27.05
CA VAL A 126 -11.60 -29.62 26.07
C VAL A 126 -12.75 -29.62 25.05
N ALA A 127 -12.43 -29.19 23.82
CA ALA A 127 -13.37 -29.25 22.72
C ALA A 127 -13.96 -30.64 22.66
N SER A 128 -15.29 -30.72 22.82
CA SER A 128 -16.05 -31.94 22.60
C SER A 128 -15.65 -32.49 21.22
N PRO A 129 -15.46 -33.82 21.09
CA PRO A 129 -15.06 -34.37 19.81
C PRO A 129 -16.13 -34.03 18.78
N VAL A 130 -15.71 -33.27 17.76
CA VAL A 130 -16.48 -33.05 16.54
C VAL A 130 -16.91 -34.44 16.08
N GLN A 131 -18.21 -34.70 16.07
CA GLN A 131 -18.76 -35.92 15.53
C GLN A 131 -18.25 -36.05 14.09
N SER A 132 -17.21 -36.86 13.92
CA SER A 132 -16.72 -37.25 12.62
C SER A 132 -17.81 -38.10 11.98
N TYR A 133 -18.61 -37.48 11.11
CA TYR A 133 -19.43 -38.23 10.17
C TYR A 133 -18.47 -39.08 9.35
N SER A 134 -18.32 -40.35 9.71
CA SER A 134 -17.48 -41.27 8.96
C SER A 134 -18.14 -41.47 7.60
N ALA A 135 -17.61 -40.78 6.58
CA ALA A 135 -18.09 -40.93 5.22
C ALA A 135 -18.10 -42.41 4.84
N HIS A 136 -19.25 -42.93 4.43
CA HIS A 136 -19.43 -44.33 4.05
C HIS A 136 -18.71 -44.61 2.73
N ALA A 137 -17.44 -45.01 2.80
CA ALA A 137 -16.60 -45.29 1.64
C ALA A 137 -15.80 -46.59 1.86
N SER A 138 -15.51 -47.31 0.77
CA SER A 138 -14.66 -48.51 0.81
C SER A 138 -13.18 -48.14 0.99
N PRO A 139 -12.30 -49.04 1.47
CA PRO A 139 -10.87 -48.75 1.63
C PRO A 139 -10.21 -48.26 0.32
N SER A 140 -10.60 -48.83 -0.82
CA SER A 140 -10.09 -48.44 -2.13
C SER A 140 -10.54 -47.03 -2.55
N VAL A 141 -11.70 -46.55 -2.12
CA VAL A 141 -12.17 -45.18 -2.35
C VAL A 141 -11.45 -44.21 -1.43
N ARG A 142 -11.17 -44.61 -0.21
CA ARG A 142 -10.36 -43.81 0.74
C ARG A 142 -8.92 -43.63 0.27
N LEU A 143 -8.34 -44.68 -0.34
CA LEU A 143 -7.00 -44.59 -0.95
C LEU A 143 -7.01 -43.60 -2.10
N LEU A 144 -7.94 -43.72 -3.05
CA LEU A 144 -8.09 -42.82 -4.19
C LEU A 144 -8.33 -41.36 -3.76
N ALA A 145 -9.13 -41.13 -2.72
CA ALA A 145 -9.37 -39.82 -2.19
C ALA A 145 -8.09 -39.20 -1.60
N ARG A 146 -7.24 -39.99 -0.92
CA ARG A 146 -5.92 -39.52 -0.43
C ARG A 146 -4.95 -39.21 -1.56
N GLU A 147 -4.91 -40.07 -2.59
CA GLU A 147 -4.07 -39.83 -3.78
C GLU A 147 -4.46 -38.54 -4.51
N LEU A 148 -5.76 -38.21 -4.54
CA LEU A 148 -6.29 -37.00 -5.19
C LEU A 148 -6.41 -35.79 -4.25
N GLY A 149 -6.02 -35.92 -2.97
CA GLY A 149 -6.11 -34.83 -1.98
C GLY A 149 -7.56 -34.43 -1.62
N VAL A 150 -8.53 -35.33 -1.79
CA VAL A 150 -9.96 -35.03 -1.57
C VAL A 150 -10.40 -35.47 -0.17
N ASP A 151 -10.98 -34.53 0.58
CA ASP A 151 -11.67 -34.85 1.82
C ASP A 151 -13.06 -35.44 1.51
N LEU A 152 -13.25 -36.72 1.87
CA LEU A 152 -14.51 -37.43 1.62
C LEU A 152 -15.73 -36.84 2.37
N SER A 153 -15.53 -36.03 3.39
CA SER A 153 -16.61 -35.32 4.08
C SER A 153 -17.25 -34.24 3.19
N GLN A 154 -16.52 -33.75 2.20
CA GLN A 154 -17.00 -32.72 1.24
C GLN A 154 -17.77 -33.35 0.06
N VAL A 155 -17.69 -34.66 -0.13
CA VAL A 155 -18.48 -35.38 -1.13
C VAL A 155 -19.88 -35.67 -0.56
N THR A 156 -20.78 -34.71 -0.70
CA THR A 156 -22.09 -34.68 0.00
C THR A 156 -23.09 -35.72 -0.49
N GLN A 157 -22.91 -36.36 -1.65
CA GLN A 157 -23.80 -37.38 -2.19
C GLN A 157 -22.99 -38.54 -2.77
N GLY A 158 -23.02 -39.70 -2.09
CA GLY A 158 -22.53 -40.97 -2.63
C GLY A 158 -23.61 -41.64 -3.47
N SER A 159 -23.27 -42.02 -4.73
CA SER A 159 -24.21 -42.72 -5.64
C SER A 159 -24.43 -44.18 -5.34
N GLY A 160 -23.69 -44.78 -4.39
CA GLY A 160 -23.78 -46.15 -4.01
C GLY A 160 -24.95 -46.47 -3.09
N ARG A 161 -25.28 -47.77 -2.96
CA ARG A 161 -26.36 -48.26 -2.10
C ARG A 161 -26.20 -47.75 -0.64
N LYS A 162 -27.25 -47.15 -0.09
CA LYS A 162 -27.26 -46.48 1.23
C LYS A 162 -26.33 -45.29 1.35
N GLY A 163 -26.18 -44.50 0.26
CA GLY A 163 -25.35 -43.27 0.27
C GLY A 163 -23.84 -43.53 0.33
N ARG A 164 -23.37 -44.71 -0.07
CA ARG A 164 -21.95 -45.04 -0.09
C ARG A 164 -21.25 -44.29 -1.22
N ILE A 165 -20.14 -43.66 -0.91
CA ILE A 165 -19.28 -42.94 -1.89
C ILE A 165 -18.53 -44.00 -2.72
N LEU A 166 -18.66 -43.90 -4.05
CA LEU A 166 -17.97 -44.70 -5.05
C LEU A 166 -16.76 -43.97 -5.64
N LYS A 167 -15.90 -44.70 -6.35
CA LYS A 167 -14.73 -44.09 -7.03
C LYS A 167 -15.12 -43.01 -8.04
N ASP A 168 -16.27 -43.20 -8.70
CA ASP A 168 -16.76 -42.25 -9.70
C ASP A 168 -17.28 -40.95 -9.07
N ASP A 169 -17.82 -41.00 -7.87
CA ASP A 169 -18.26 -39.83 -7.12
C ASP A 169 -17.04 -38.95 -6.78
N VAL A 170 -15.92 -39.54 -6.35
CA VAL A 170 -14.68 -38.82 -6.07
C VAL A 170 -14.10 -38.20 -7.36
N LYS A 171 -14.08 -38.94 -8.47
CA LYS A 171 -13.61 -38.45 -9.77
C LYS A 171 -14.50 -37.32 -10.28
N ASN A 172 -15.83 -37.45 -10.17
CA ASN A 172 -16.76 -36.41 -10.59
C ASN A 172 -16.64 -35.18 -9.71
N TYR A 173 -16.39 -35.33 -8.43
CA TYR A 173 -16.12 -34.22 -7.51
C TYR A 173 -14.84 -33.48 -7.91
N VAL A 174 -13.74 -34.20 -8.18
CA VAL A 174 -12.50 -33.60 -8.67
C VAL A 174 -12.71 -32.92 -10.02
N LYS A 175 -13.41 -33.57 -10.96
CA LYS A 175 -13.72 -32.99 -12.27
C LYS A 175 -14.56 -31.71 -12.13
N LYS A 176 -15.53 -31.70 -11.24
CA LYS A 176 -16.35 -30.54 -10.94
C LYS A 176 -15.51 -29.38 -10.38
N ILE A 177 -14.59 -29.65 -9.46
CA ILE A 177 -13.65 -28.67 -8.94
C ILE A 177 -12.72 -28.12 -10.02
N LEU A 178 -12.22 -28.97 -10.90
CA LEU A 178 -11.33 -28.57 -11.99
C LEU A 178 -12.03 -27.75 -13.10
N VAL A 179 -13.31 -28.02 -13.35
CA VAL A 179 -14.10 -27.35 -14.40
C VAL A 179 -14.80 -26.09 -13.88
N GLU A 180 -15.36 -26.15 -12.68
CA GLU A 180 -16.10 -25.02 -12.08
C GLU A 180 -15.19 -24.07 -11.31
N GLY A 181 -13.92 -24.41 -11.10
CA GLY A 181 -13.03 -23.77 -10.14
C GLY A 181 -13.51 -24.04 -8.71
N ILE A 182 -12.60 -24.14 -7.76
CA ILE A 182 -12.97 -24.13 -6.36
C ILE A 182 -13.55 -22.74 -6.11
N LYS A 183 -14.85 -22.61 -5.94
CA LYS A 183 -15.41 -21.49 -5.19
C LYS A 183 -14.91 -21.65 -3.76
N ILE A 184 -13.68 -21.26 -3.52
CA ILE A 184 -13.17 -21.07 -2.17
C ILE A 184 -14.04 -19.95 -1.61
N SER A 185 -15.01 -20.34 -0.79
CA SER A 185 -15.77 -19.43 0.04
C SER A 185 -14.84 -18.93 1.14
N GLY A 186 -14.00 -17.98 0.78
CA GLY A 186 -12.93 -17.45 1.62
C GLY A 186 -11.75 -17.08 0.70
N GLY A 187 -11.45 -15.80 0.51
CA GLY A 187 -10.37 -15.33 -0.35
C GLY A 187 -9.04 -15.97 0.02
N ALA A 188 -8.31 -16.43 -0.97
CA ALA A 188 -6.91 -16.88 -1.02
C ALA A 188 -6.19 -17.08 0.34
N GLY A 189 -6.69 -17.97 1.20
CA GLY A 189 -6.02 -18.31 2.46
C GLY A 189 -6.21 -17.30 3.61
N ILE A 190 -6.94 -16.22 3.41
CA ILE A 190 -7.22 -15.24 4.48
C ILE A 190 -8.45 -15.71 5.27
N PRO A 191 -8.31 -15.91 6.59
CA PRO A 191 -9.44 -16.32 7.44
C PRO A 191 -10.58 -15.30 7.36
N SER A 192 -11.81 -15.74 7.23
CA SER A 192 -12.98 -14.86 7.36
C SER A 192 -13.10 -14.35 8.79
N ILE A 193 -13.48 -13.09 8.96
CA ILE A 193 -13.76 -12.53 10.28
C ILE A 193 -15.05 -13.17 10.79
N SER A 194 -14.98 -13.85 11.95
CA SER A 194 -16.16 -14.38 12.63
C SER A 194 -16.96 -13.23 13.25
N VAL A 195 -18.24 -13.15 12.92
CA VAL A 195 -19.14 -12.13 13.47
C VAL A 195 -19.97 -12.79 14.59
N PRO A 196 -19.92 -12.28 15.83
CA PRO A 196 -20.73 -12.80 16.94
C PRO A 196 -22.22 -12.46 16.72
N ASP A 197 -23.08 -13.16 17.44
CA ASP A 197 -24.50 -12.82 17.48
C ASP A 197 -24.72 -11.57 18.36
N PHE A 198 -24.99 -10.45 17.71
CA PHE A 198 -25.21 -9.17 18.40
C PHE A 198 -26.56 -9.08 19.10
N SER A 199 -27.52 -9.98 18.82
CA SER A 199 -28.84 -9.97 19.46
C SER A 199 -28.78 -10.24 20.98
N VAL A 200 -27.70 -10.87 21.45
CA VAL A 200 -27.43 -11.11 22.87
C VAL A 200 -27.10 -9.82 23.65
N PHE A 201 -26.75 -8.73 22.97
CA PHE A 201 -26.41 -7.46 23.60
C PHE A 201 -27.53 -6.41 23.54
N GLY A 202 -28.56 -6.64 22.73
CA GLY A 202 -29.69 -5.73 22.57
C GLY A 202 -30.44 -5.92 21.26
N GLU A 203 -31.44 -5.05 21.04
CA GLU A 203 -32.24 -5.06 19.81
C GLU A 203 -31.34 -4.68 18.62
N ILE A 204 -31.47 -5.42 17.51
CA ILE A 204 -30.69 -5.19 16.29
C ILE A 204 -31.64 -5.00 15.10
N ASP A 205 -31.23 -4.18 14.13
CA ASP A 205 -31.87 -4.04 12.83
C ASP A 205 -30.95 -4.55 11.72
N ILE A 206 -31.43 -5.45 10.89
CA ILE A 206 -30.67 -6.06 9.80
C ILE A 206 -31.14 -5.47 8.46
N GLN A 207 -30.28 -4.64 7.84
CA GLN A 207 -30.57 -4.01 6.56
C GLN A 207 -29.71 -4.62 5.44
N PRO A 208 -30.31 -5.01 4.30
CA PRO A 208 -29.57 -5.55 3.17
C PRO A 208 -28.73 -4.44 2.49
N LEU A 209 -27.50 -4.74 2.12
CA LEU A 209 -26.68 -3.84 1.33
C LEU A 209 -27.24 -3.64 -0.08
N SER A 210 -27.13 -2.42 -0.61
CA SER A 210 -27.42 -2.15 -2.01
C SER A 210 -26.53 -3.00 -2.94
N LYS A 211 -26.98 -3.25 -4.18
CA LYS A 211 -26.18 -3.98 -5.16
C LYS A 211 -24.82 -3.30 -5.41
N ILE A 212 -24.81 -1.98 -5.46
CA ILE A 212 -23.59 -1.17 -5.67
C ILE A 212 -22.64 -1.38 -4.50
N ASN A 213 -23.09 -1.21 -3.26
CA ASN A 213 -22.25 -1.36 -2.08
C ASN A 213 -21.65 -2.76 -1.97
N ARG A 214 -22.41 -3.81 -2.31
CA ARG A 214 -21.92 -5.19 -2.30
C ARG A 214 -20.82 -5.40 -3.34
N LEU A 215 -21.00 -4.92 -4.58
CA LEU A 215 -20.00 -5.04 -5.64
C LEU A 215 -18.75 -4.20 -5.33
N THR A 216 -18.94 -2.98 -4.84
CA THR A 216 -17.83 -2.12 -4.40
C THR A 216 -17.03 -2.77 -3.28
N GLY A 217 -17.70 -3.35 -2.27
CA GLY A 217 -17.03 -4.06 -1.18
C GLY A 217 -16.17 -5.23 -1.68
N GLN A 218 -16.69 -6.05 -2.60
CA GLN A 218 -15.94 -7.14 -3.21
C GLN A 218 -14.74 -6.63 -4.01
N HIS A 219 -14.92 -5.59 -4.83
CA HIS A 219 -13.86 -4.99 -5.63
C HIS A 219 -12.77 -4.38 -4.73
N MET A 220 -13.14 -3.55 -3.76
CA MET A 220 -12.18 -2.90 -2.85
C MET A 220 -11.40 -3.91 -2.01
N THR A 221 -12.05 -4.98 -1.54
CA THR A 221 -11.35 -6.08 -0.84
C THR A 221 -10.33 -6.74 -1.75
N SER A 222 -10.71 -7.04 -2.99
CA SER A 222 -9.78 -7.63 -3.97
C SER A 222 -8.60 -6.71 -4.26
N VAL A 223 -8.85 -5.41 -4.45
CA VAL A 223 -7.79 -4.42 -4.69
C VAL A 223 -6.83 -4.34 -3.49
N TRP A 224 -7.37 -4.23 -2.28
CA TRP A 224 -6.57 -4.13 -1.06
C TRP A 224 -5.62 -5.32 -0.85
N LEU A 225 -6.08 -6.51 -1.22
CA LEU A 225 -5.32 -7.76 -1.05
C LEU A 225 -4.27 -7.98 -2.16
N ASN A 226 -4.46 -7.40 -3.34
CA ASN A 226 -3.62 -7.70 -4.50
C ASN A 226 -2.66 -6.56 -4.90
N LEU A 227 -2.93 -5.32 -4.47
CA LEU A 227 -2.10 -4.18 -4.81
C LEU A 227 -1.32 -3.70 -3.57
N PRO A 228 0.02 -3.76 -3.59
CA PRO A 228 0.84 -3.08 -2.58
C PRO A 228 0.79 -1.57 -2.83
N MET A 229 -0.19 -0.90 -2.22
CA MET A 229 -0.42 0.53 -2.39
C MET A 229 0.45 1.34 -1.45
N VAL A 230 1.02 2.43 -1.98
CA VAL A 230 1.71 3.46 -1.21
C VAL A 230 1.03 4.80 -1.48
N THR A 231 0.90 5.64 -0.45
CA THR A 231 0.35 6.98 -0.57
C THR A 231 1.42 8.02 -0.29
N TYR A 232 1.60 8.94 -1.22
CA TYR A 232 2.45 10.11 -1.09
C TYR A 232 1.57 11.33 -0.84
N HIS A 233 1.84 12.05 0.25
CA HIS A 233 1.10 13.23 0.67
C HIS A 233 1.91 14.48 0.40
N ASP A 234 1.28 15.49 -0.18
CA ASP A 234 1.91 16.78 -0.43
C ASP A 234 0.85 17.90 -0.48
N GLU A 235 1.27 19.15 -0.61
CA GLU A 235 0.36 20.28 -0.76
C GLU A 235 0.89 21.27 -1.80
N VAL A 236 -0.03 21.98 -2.44
CA VAL A 236 0.27 22.96 -3.48
C VAL A 236 -0.40 24.29 -3.21
N ASP A 237 0.30 25.40 -3.45
CA ASP A 237 -0.28 26.72 -3.44
C ASP A 237 -1.15 26.93 -4.69
N ILE A 238 -2.45 27.12 -4.47
CA ILE A 238 -3.45 27.36 -5.53
C ILE A 238 -4.04 28.76 -5.47
N THR A 239 -3.41 29.69 -4.77
CA THR A 239 -3.92 31.06 -4.54
C THR A 239 -4.27 31.73 -5.86
N ASP A 240 -3.35 31.73 -6.82
CA ASP A 240 -3.54 32.39 -8.13
C ASP A 240 -4.55 31.65 -9.00
N MET A 241 -4.54 30.31 -8.98
CA MET A 241 -5.51 29.47 -9.68
C MET A 241 -6.93 29.74 -9.18
N GLU A 242 -7.12 29.82 -7.87
CA GLU A 242 -8.43 30.08 -7.28
C GLU A 242 -8.92 31.50 -7.58
N ALA A 243 -8.03 32.51 -7.51
CA ALA A 243 -8.35 33.89 -7.92
C ALA A 243 -8.83 33.93 -9.38
N PHE A 244 -8.13 33.24 -10.28
CA PHE A 244 -8.51 33.12 -11.69
C PHE A 244 -9.87 32.42 -11.86
N ARG A 245 -10.10 31.30 -11.16
CA ARG A 245 -11.37 30.59 -11.20
C ARG A 245 -12.55 31.47 -10.75
N VAL A 246 -12.35 32.23 -9.68
CA VAL A 246 -13.36 33.17 -9.17
C VAL A 246 -13.63 34.26 -10.20
N ALA A 247 -12.59 34.84 -10.82
CA ALA A 247 -12.74 35.83 -11.88
C ALA A 247 -13.55 35.28 -13.06
N LEU A 248 -13.23 34.08 -13.55
CA LEU A 248 -13.98 33.41 -14.63
C LEU A 248 -15.46 33.22 -14.30
N ASN A 249 -15.80 32.84 -13.07
CA ASN A 249 -17.19 32.66 -12.65
C ASN A 249 -17.93 33.99 -12.44
N ASN A 250 -17.22 35.09 -12.14
CA ASN A 250 -17.78 36.44 -11.97
C ASN A 250 -17.98 37.17 -13.31
N GLU A 251 -17.21 36.80 -14.34
CA GLU A 251 -17.50 37.25 -15.69
C GLU A 251 -18.95 36.81 -16.03
N LYS A 252 -19.74 37.74 -16.63
CA LYS A 252 -21.13 37.41 -17.01
C LYS A 252 -21.13 36.31 -18.05
N ASN A 253 -21.03 35.06 -17.57
CA ASN A 253 -21.07 33.87 -18.40
C ASN A 253 -22.49 33.73 -19.00
N LYS A 254 -22.66 34.15 -20.28
CA LYS A 254 -23.91 34.00 -21.03
C LYS A 254 -24.35 32.53 -21.14
N ASP A 255 -23.41 31.60 -20.97
CA ASP A 255 -23.63 30.15 -21.15
C ASP A 255 -23.96 29.41 -19.85
N GLY A 256 -23.95 30.07 -18.68
CA GLY A 256 -24.27 29.48 -17.37
C GLY A 256 -23.31 28.38 -16.88
N VAL A 257 -22.14 28.25 -17.50
CA VAL A 257 -21.14 27.21 -17.12
C VAL A 257 -20.43 27.59 -15.84
N LYS A 258 -20.44 26.69 -14.84
CA LYS A 258 -19.73 26.87 -13.57
C LYS A 258 -18.37 26.18 -13.60
N TYR A 259 -17.30 26.94 -13.40
CA TYR A 259 -15.94 26.43 -13.30
C TYR A 259 -15.61 26.08 -11.85
N THR A 260 -15.23 24.82 -11.61
CA THR A 260 -14.78 24.32 -10.30
C THR A 260 -13.27 24.13 -10.29
N GLY A 261 -12.63 24.18 -9.10
CA GLY A 261 -11.18 23.93 -8.96
C GLY A 261 -10.78 22.55 -9.48
N LEU A 262 -11.68 21.56 -9.38
CA LEU A 262 -11.47 20.21 -9.89
C LEU A 262 -11.11 20.17 -11.39
N LEU A 263 -11.65 21.07 -12.20
CA LEU A 263 -11.36 21.12 -13.65
C LEU A 263 -9.90 21.46 -13.94
N PHE A 264 -9.32 22.35 -13.14
CA PHE A 264 -7.90 22.70 -13.24
C PHE A 264 -7.02 21.57 -12.77
N ILE A 265 -7.43 20.86 -11.70
CA ILE A 265 -6.76 19.63 -11.23
C ILE A 265 -6.77 18.56 -12.32
N VAL A 266 -7.92 18.34 -12.99
CA VAL A 266 -8.05 17.40 -14.10
C VAL A 266 -7.09 17.75 -15.25
N LYS A 267 -6.94 19.03 -15.59
CA LYS A 267 -6.00 19.46 -16.65
C LYS A 267 -4.54 19.33 -16.23
N ALA A 268 -4.21 19.68 -14.99
CA ALA A 268 -2.86 19.52 -14.45
C ALA A 268 -2.45 18.04 -14.40
N LEU A 269 -3.36 17.18 -13.94
CA LEU A 269 -3.17 15.73 -13.92
C LEU A 269 -2.96 15.18 -15.33
N ALA A 270 -3.76 15.61 -16.31
CA ALA A 270 -3.62 15.20 -17.70
C ALA A 270 -2.26 15.63 -18.31
N ALA A 271 -1.79 16.84 -18.00
CA ALA A 271 -0.49 17.33 -18.45
C ALA A 271 0.67 16.54 -17.80
N ALA A 272 0.59 16.27 -16.50
CA ALA A 272 1.56 15.44 -15.79
C ALA A 272 1.62 14.01 -16.35
N MET A 273 0.46 13.37 -16.63
CA MET A 273 0.41 12.04 -17.24
C MET A 273 1.07 11.98 -18.64
N GLY A 274 1.11 13.09 -19.37
CA GLY A 274 1.85 13.21 -20.63
C GLY A 274 3.36 13.05 -20.45
N GLN A 275 3.90 13.47 -19.32
CA GLN A 275 5.33 13.36 -18.98
C GLN A 275 5.66 12.02 -18.31
N PHE A 276 4.73 11.43 -17.60
CA PHE A 276 4.89 10.20 -16.83
C PHE A 276 3.95 9.11 -17.37
N PRO A 277 4.31 8.43 -18.46
CA PRO A 277 3.41 7.49 -19.15
C PRO A 277 3.05 6.25 -18.32
N ARG A 278 3.82 5.88 -17.31
CA ARG A 278 3.49 4.77 -16.41
C ARG A 278 2.19 5.00 -15.65
N PHE A 279 1.86 6.25 -15.31
CA PHE A 279 0.58 6.59 -14.69
C PHE A 279 -0.61 6.39 -15.65
N ASN A 280 -0.35 6.28 -16.95
CA ASN A 280 -1.35 5.95 -17.98
C ASN A 280 -1.24 4.49 -18.45
N SER A 281 -0.94 3.57 -17.56
CA SER A 281 -0.79 2.15 -17.84
C SER A 281 -1.73 1.28 -16.99
N SER A 282 -1.68 0.00 -17.21
CA SER A 282 -2.21 -1.06 -16.35
C SER A 282 -1.26 -2.24 -16.36
N LEU A 283 -1.12 -2.91 -15.24
CA LEU A 283 -0.37 -4.17 -15.17
C LEU A 283 -1.17 -5.28 -15.86
N SER A 284 -0.53 -6.10 -16.68
CA SER A 284 -1.15 -7.27 -17.29
C SER A 284 -1.58 -8.30 -16.22
N SER A 285 -2.49 -9.19 -16.58
CA SER A 285 -3.03 -10.19 -15.65
C SER A 285 -2.00 -11.21 -15.16
N ASP A 286 -0.93 -11.44 -15.93
CA ASP A 286 0.22 -12.29 -15.58
C ASP A 286 1.26 -11.55 -14.72
N GLY A 287 1.16 -10.21 -14.62
CA GLY A 287 2.11 -9.37 -13.90
C GLY A 287 3.43 -9.12 -14.64
N GLU A 288 3.59 -9.59 -15.89
CA GLU A 288 4.87 -9.54 -16.62
C GLU A 288 4.99 -8.33 -17.55
N SER A 289 3.89 -7.61 -17.83
CA SER A 289 3.87 -6.54 -18.83
C SER A 289 3.05 -5.34 -18.39
N LEU A 290 3.43 -4.14 -18.84
CA LEU A 290 2.64 -2.92 -18.69
C LEU A 290 1.90 -2.62 -20.00
N ILE A 291 0.59 -2.40 -19.88
CA ILE A 291 -0.29 -2.02 -20.98
C ILE A 291 -0.41 -0.50 -20.98
N PHE A 292 0.35 0.19 -21.83
CA PHE A 292 0.27 1.64 -21.99
C PHE A 292 -0.93 2.05 -22.83
N LYS A 293 -1.81 2.88 -22.25
CA LYS A 293 -3.00 3.39 -22.91
C LYS A 293 -2.62 4.58 -23.80
N LYS A 294 -3.15 4.61 -25.03
CA LYS A 294 -2.92 5.71 -25.98
C LYS A 294 -4.05 6.76 -25.94
N TYR A 295 -4.98 6.61 -25.02
CA TYR A 295 -6.04 7.54 -24.69
C TYR A 295 -5.86 8.01 -23.24
N LEU A 296 -6.44 9.18 -22.90
CA LEU A 296 -6.33 9.76 -21.57
C LEU A 296 -7.72 10.11 -21.05
N ASN A 297 -8.22 9.26 -20.16
CA ASN A 297 -9.51 9.38 -19.53
C ASN A 297 -9.35 9.46 -18.02
N ILE A 298 -10.10 10.34 -17.36
CA ILE A 298 -9.99 10.53 -15.92
C ILE A 298 -11.33 10.21 -15.26
N GLY A 299 -11.30 9.27 -14.30
CA GLY A 299 -12.43 8.95 -13.46
C GLY A 299 -12.61 10.00 -12.36
N ILE A 300 -13.85 10.38 -12.07
CA ILE A 300 -14.16 11.31 -10.97
C ILE A 300 -15.08 10.61 -9.98
N ALA A 301 -14.63 10.41 -8.75
CA ALA A 301 -15.46 9.81 -7.71
C ALA A 301 -16.63 10.73 -7.33
N VAL A 302 -17.84 10.22 -7.45
CA VAL A 302 -19.09 10.93 -7.12
C VAL A 302 -19.87 10.14 -6.08
N ASN A 303 -20.13 10.78 -4.93
CA ASN A 303 -20.99 10.21 -3.91
C ASN A 303 -22.46 10.30 -4.31
N THR A 304 -23.19 9.18 -4.19
CA THR A 304 -24.62 9.09 -4.49
C THR A 304 -25.38 8.44 -3.34
N PRO A 305 -26.71 8.60 -3.24
CA PRO A 305 -27.49 7.93 -2.21
C PRO A 305 -27.37 6.40 -2.21
N ASN A 306 -27.04 5.81 -3.36
CA ASN A 306 -26.91 4.36 -3.54
C ASN A 306 -25.48 3.84 -3.36
N GLY A 307 -24.50 4.72 -3.12
CA GLY A 307 -23.07 4.41 -2.98
C GLY A 307 -22.18 5.27 -3.88
N LEU A 308 -20.86 5.01 -3.83
CA LEU A 308 -19.88 5.72 -4.63
C LEU A 308 -19.84 5.17 -6.06
N VAL A 309 -19.82 6.05 -7.06
CA VAL A 309 -19.65 5.72 -8.47
C VAL A 309 -18.54 6.58 -9.08
N VAL A 310 -17.88 6.08 -10.12
CA VAL A 310 -16.74 6.77 -10.78
C VAL A 310 -17.03 6.96 -12.26
N PRO A 311 -17.82 7.99 -12.65
CA PRO A 311 -17.96 8.36 -14.06
C PRO A 311 -16.62 8.82 -14.65
N VAL A 312 -16.39 8.51 -15.92
CA VAL A 312 -15.14 8.75 -16.62
C VAL A 312 -15.28 9.89 -17.62
N LEU A 313 -14.45 10.94 -17.46
CA LEU A 313 -14.26 11.99 -18.45
C LEU A 313 -13.32 11.47 -19.53
N ARG A 314 -13.78 11.50 -20.80
CA ARG A 314 -13.00 10.93 -21.92
C ARG A 314 -12.19 11.99 -22.63
N ASP A 315 -11.04 11.58 -23.18
CA ASP A 315 -10.17 12.41 -24.02
C ASP A 315 -9.84 13.78 -23.40
N VAL A 316 -9.48 13.77 -22.11
CA VAL A 316 -9.31 14.99 -21.30
C VAL A 316 -8.23 15.91 -21.88
N ALA A 317 -7.19 15.35 -22.51
CA ALA A 317 -6.09 16.12 -23.09
C ALA A 317 -6.58 17.07 -24.21
N SER A 318 -7.48 16.59 -25.08
CA SER A 318 -7.98 17.35 -26.25
C SER A 318 -9.08 18.36 -25.90
N LYS A 319 -9.75 18.21 -24.76
CA LYS A 319 -10.90 19.03 -24.37
C LYS A 319 -10.49 20.32 -23.67
N THR A 320 -11.19 21.39 -23.96
CA THR A 320 -11.07 22.65 -23.22
C THR A 320 -11.66 22.54 -21.82
N VAL A 321 -11.26 23.43 -20.90
CA VAL A 321 -11.84 23.48 -19.54
C VAL A 321 -13.36 23.66 -19.58
N LYS A 322 -13.89 24.45 -20.53
CA LYS A 322 -15.33 24.65 -20.72
C LYS A 322 -16.05 23.34 -21.11
N GLN A 323 -15.50 22.60 -22.07
CA GLN A 323 -16.08 21.30 -22.48
C GLN A 323 -16.08 20.30 -21.32
N LEU A 324 -14.98 20.24 -20.55
CA LEU A 324 -14.89 19.40 -19.35
C LEU A 324 -15.87 19.82 -18.27
N ALA A 325 -16.13 21.14 -18.11
CA ALA A 325 -17.12 21.64 -17.14
C ALA A 325 -18.53 21.16 -17.47
N ILE A 326 -18.91 21.23 -18.74
CA ILE A 326 -20.23 20.76 -19.22
C ILE A 326 -20.36 19.25 -19.04
N GLU A 327 -19.37 18.48 -19.49
CA GLU A 327 -19.39 17.01 -19.37
C GLU A 327 -19.41 16.55 -17.91
N LEU A 328 -18.62 17.18 -17.04
CA LEU A 328 -18.58 16.85 -15.61
C LEU A 328 -19.94 17.14 -14.95
N ALA A 329 -20.56 18.27 -15.27
CA ALA A 329 -21.89 18.62 -14.74
C ALA A 329 -22.95 17.60 -15.17
N GLU A 330 -22.97 17.21 -16.45
CA GLU A 330 -23.89 16.21 -17.00
C GLU A 330 -23.70 14.84 -16.34
N LYS A 331 -22.44 14.35 -16.26
CA LYS A 331 -22.13 13.06 -15.65
C LYS A 331 -22.43 13.04 -14.15
N SER A 332 -22.17 14.15 -13.46
CA SER A 332 -22.49 14.27 -12.03
C SER A 332 -23.99 14.26 -11.77
N GLU A 333 -24.77 14.88 -12.63
CA GLU A 333 -26.24 14.84 -12.55
C GLU A 333 -26.79 13.44 -12.83
N LYS A 334 -26.30 12.78 -13.89
CA LYS A 334 -26.63 11.37 -14.17
C LYS A 334 -26.26 10.44 -13.02
N ALA A 335 -25.11 10.68 -12.36
CA ALA A 335 -24.68 9.91 -11.20
C ALA A 335 -25.67 10.04 -10.04
N ARG A 336 -26.03 11.27 -9.65
CA ARG A 336 -26.94 11.53 -8.52
C ARG A 336 -28.34 11.02 -8.80
N SER A 337 -28.81 11.10 -10.05
CA SER A 337 -30.13 10.60 -10.46
C SER A 337 -30.15 9.08 -10.73
N GLY A 338 -29.03 8.37 -10.56
CA GLY A 338 -28.92 6.92 -10.78
C GLY A 338 -29.05 6.50 -12.25
N LYS A 339 -28.78 7.42 -13.19
CA LYS A 339 -28.94 7.21 -14.66
C LYS A 339 -27.61 6.95 -15.38
N LEU A 340 -26.51 6.71 -14.65
CA LEU A 340 -25.25 6.33 -15.28
C LEU A 340 -25.37 4.94 -15.92
N LEU A 341 -24.86 4.83 -17.13
CA LEU A 341 -24.71 3.56 -17.82
C LEU A 341 -23.35 2.91 -17.44
N PRO A 342 -23.23 1.59 -17.50
CA PRO A 342 -21.94 0.92 -17.28
C PRO A 342 -20.81 1.46 -18.17
N ALA A 343 -21.12 1.83 -19.42
CA ALA A 343 -20.17 2.44 -20.35
C ALA A 343 -19.63 3.81 -19.86
N ASP A 344 -20.39 4.54 -19.03
CA ASP A 344 -19.94 5.84 -18.48
C ASP A 344 -18.86 5.67 -17.39
N MET A 345 -18.73 4.47 -16.82
CA MET A 345 -17.82 4.15 -15.72
C MET A 345 -16.62 3.31 -16.16
N GLN A 346 -16.46 3.02 -17.44
CA GLN A 346 -15.41 2.16 -17.99
C GLN A 346 -14.39 2.97 -18.77
N GLY A 347 -13.15 2.43 -18.83
CA GLY A 347 -12.07 2.99 -19.64
C GLY A 347 -11.34 4.14 -18.99
N GLY A 348 -11.38 4.28 -17.66
CA GLY A 348 -10.54 5.20 -16.89
C GLY A 348 -9.06 4.82 -16.97
N CYS A 349 -8.21 5.84 -16.89
CA CYS A 349 -6.76 5.69 -16.83
C CYS A 349 -6.23 5.95 -15.42
N ILE A 350 -6.78 6.96 -14.77
CA ILE A 350 -6.53 7.36 -13.39
C ILE A 350 -7.83 7.97 -12.83
N SER A 351 -8.04 7.84 -11.54
CA SER A 351 -9.21 8.41 -10.86
C SER A 351 -8.84 9.57 -9.95
N ILE A 352 -9.78 10.51 -9.74
CA ILE A 352 -9.68 11.57 -8.73
C ILE A 352 -10.78 11.35 -7.69
N SER A 353 -10.39 11.30 -6.42
CA SER A 353 -11.29 11.29 -5.27
C SER A 353 -11.22 12.64 -4.55
N SER A 354 -12.28 13.46 -4.65
CA SER A 354 -12.30 14.79 -4.06
C SER A 354 -13.21 14.86 -2.84
N LEU A 355 -12.59 15.15 -1.70
CA LEU A 355 -13.26 15.43 -0.42
C LEU A 355 -13.22 16.92 -0.07
N GLY A 356 -12.81 17.79 -0.99
CA GLY A 356 -12.63 19.23 -0.77
C GLY A 356 -13.90 19.96 -0.28
N GLY A 357 -15.08 19.46 -0.62
CA GLY A 357 -16.37 19.98 -0.11
C GLY A 357 -16.76 19.46 1.28
N ILE A 358 -16.09 18.43 1.80
CA ILE A 358 -16.44 17.77 3.07
C ILE A 358 -15.46 18.19 4.16
N GLY A 359 -14.15 18.00 3.94
CA GLY A 359 -13.13 18.30 4.93
C GLY A 359 -11.93 17.36 4.83
N GLY A 360 -11.20 17.24 5.93
CA GLY A 360 -9.97 16.45 6.01
C GLY A 360 -8.71 17.24 5.69
N THR A 361 -7.58 16.69 6.11
CA THR A 361 -6.23 17.23 5.82
C THR A 361 -5.45 16.32 4.88
N ALA A 362 -5.65 15.01 5.00
CA ALA A 362 -5.08 13.97 4.16
C ALA A 362 -5.94 12.70 4.29
N PHE A 363 -5.85 11.80 3.32
CA PHE A 363 -6.43 10.47 3.37
C PHE A 363 -5.72 9.55 2.38
N THR A 364 -5.90 8.25 2.51
CA THR A 364 -5.36 7.26 1.58
C THR A 364 -6.51 6.72 0.71
N PRO A 365 -6.71 7.24 -0.51
CA PRO A 365 -7.70 6.67 -1.43
C PRO A 365 -7.24 5.30 -1.93
N ILE A 366 -8.17 4.36 -2.07
CA ILE A 366 -7.88 3.05 -2.65
C ILE A 366 -7.87 3.18 -4.18
N VAL A 367 -6.84 2.65 -4.83
CA VAL A 367 -6.70 2.65 -6.29
C VAL A 367 -7.89 1.93 -6.94
N ASN A 368 -8.45 2.48 -7.99
CA ASN A 368 -9.55 1.87 -8.74
C ASN A 368 -9.00 0.92 -9.83
N ALA A 369 -8.58 -0.28 -9.44
CA ALA A 369 -8.02 -1.23 -10.39
C ALA A 369 -8.97 -1.49 -11.59
N PRO A 370 -8.44 -1.64 -12.82
CA PRO A 370 -7.05 -1.86 -13.21
C PRO A 370 -6.22 -0.59 -13.46
N GLU A 371 -6.63 0.57 -12.94
CA GLU A 371 -5.80 1.76 -12.89
C GLU A 371 -4.60 1.53 -11.95
N VAL A 372 -3.49 2.24 -12.16
CA VAL A 372 -2.27 2.12 -11.34
C VAL A 372 -2.17 3.19 -10.26
N ALA A 373 -2.99 4.24 -10.32
CA ALA A 373 -2.97 5.31 -9.34
C ALA A 373 -4.33 6.01 -9.20
N ILE A 374 -4.48 6.73 -8.08
CA ILE A 374 -5.62 7.59 -7.76
C ILE A 374 -5.12 8.85 -7.07
N LEU A 375 -5.65 10.02 -7.46
CA LEU A 375 -5.34 11.29 -6.81
C LEU A 375 -6.46 11.65 -5.83
N GLY A 376 -6.12 11.72 -4.55
CA GLY A 376 -6.94 12.27 -3.49
C GLY A 376 -6.80 13.80 -3.40
N VAL A 377 -7.90 14.50 -3.14
CA VAL A 377 -7.93 15.94 -2.95
C VAL A 377 -8.77 16.26 -1.73
N THR A 378 -8.19 16.92 -0.74
CA THR A 378 -8.91 17.36 0.46
C THR A 378 -9.21 18.86 0.44
N LYS A 379 -9.70 19.39 1.56
CA LYS A 379 -10.12 20.79 1.65
C LYS A 379 -8.93 21.73 1.70
N SER A 380 -8.88 22.68 0.76
CA SER A 380 -7.88 23.77 0.78
C SER A 380 -8.04 24.64 2.04
N LYS A 381 -6.90 25.14 2.54
CA LYS A 381 -6.80 25.98 3.73
C LYS A 381 -5.87 27.13 3.50
N ILE A 382 -6.16 28.29 4.11
CA ILE A 382 -5.21 29.39 4.17
C ILE A 382 -4.16 29.03 5.20
N GLN A 383 -2.90 29.04 4.79
CA GLN A 383 -1.74 28.77 5.63
C GLN A 383 -0.71 29.90 5.50
N PRO A 384 0.08 30.20 6.54
CA PRO A 384 1.20 31.10 6.45
C PRO A 384 2.36 30.40 5.75
N VAL A 385 2.74 30.90 4.59
CA VAL A 385 3.89 30.38 3.80
C VAL A 385 5.00 31.41 3.83
N TRP A 386 6.22 30.97 4.16
CA TRP A 386 7.39 31.82 4.18
C TRP A 386 7.87 32.13 2.75
N ASN A 387 7.97 33.42 2.40
CA ASN A 387 8.41 33.85 1.05
C ASN A 387 9.90 34.25 0.99
N GLY A 388 10.65 34.06 2.06
CA GLY A 388 12.04 34.49 2.23
C GLY A 388 12.22 35.70 3.16
N GLU A 389 11.15 36.47 3.38
CA GLU A 389 11.18 37.71 4.20
C GLU A 389 10.06 37.75 5.25
N ILE A 390 8.83 37.38 4.86
CA ILE A 390 7.64 37.39 5.73
C ILE A 390 6.77 36.16 5.48
N PHE A 391 5.86 35.87 6.42
CA PHE A 391 4.80 34.90 6.21
C PHE A 391 3.64 35.52 5.42
N GLU A 392 3.34 34.97 4.27
CA GLU A 392 2.18 35.36 3.46
C GLU A 392 1.05 34.35 3.60
N PRO A 393 -0.23 34.81 3.66
CA PRO A 393 -1.36 33.90 3.60
C PRO A 393 -1.50 33.31 2.20
N ARG A 394 -1.36 31.99 2.06
CA ARG A 394 -1.51 31.27 0.80
C ARG A 394 -2.61 30.20 0.92
N LEU A 395 -3.36 29.99 -0.14
CA LEU A 395 -4.38 28.94 -0.19
C LEU A 395 -3.72 27.64 -0.61
N MET A 396 -3.45 26.77 0.38
CA MET A 396 -2.81 25.48 0.17
C MET A 396 -3.84 24.38 -0.05
N LEU A 397 -3.63 23.59 -1.08
CA LEU A 397 -4.47 22.43 -1.44
C LEU A 397 -3.69 21.15 -1.13
N PRO A 398 -4.14 20.32 -0.18
CA PRO A 398 -3.55 19.01 0.05
C PRO A 398 -3.89 18.03 -1.08
N LEU A 399 -2.90 17.27 -1.51
CA LEU A 399 -2.97 16.26 -2.54
C LEU A 399 -2.42 14.94 -2.00
N ASP A 400 -3.13 13.85 -2.25
CA ASP A 400 -2.82 12.51 -1.77
C ASP A 400 -2.75 11.57 -2.98
N LEU A 401 -1.54 11.18 -3.39
CA LEU A 401 -1.34 10.27 -4.53
C LEU A 401 -1.14 8.85 -4.02
N THR A 402 -2.10 7.96 -4.27
CA THR A 402 -1.94 6.52 -4.00
C THR A 402 -1.70 5.77 -5.30
N TYR A 403 -0.71 4.88 -5.31
CA TYR A 403 -0.31 4.13 -6.49
C TYR A 403 0.09 2.70 -6.18
N ASP A 404 0.03 1.83 -7.19
CA ASP A 404 0.49 0.44 -7.16
C ASP A 404 2.02 0.41 -7.22
N HIS A 405 2.67 0.03 -6.11
CA HIS A 405 4.14 0.06 -6.00
C HIS A 405 4.84 -1.03 -6.84
N ARG A 406 4.08 -1.93 -7.49
CA ARG A 406 4.63 -2.86 -8.50
C ARG A 406 4.92 -2.17 -9.83
N VAL A 407 4.29 -1.01 -10.07
CA VAL A 407 4.36 -0.25 -11.33
C VAL A 407 5.09 1.07 -11.15
N ILE A 408 4.80 1.78 -10.07
CA ILE A 408 5.32 3.13 -9.76
C ILE A 408 6.21 3.01 -8.54
N ASP A 409 7.43 3.51 -8.60
CA ASP A 409 8.31 3.64 -7.45
C ASP A 409 8.14 4.99 -6.73
N GLY A 410 8.75 5.11 -5.54
CA GLY A 410 8.62 6.31 -4.71
C GLY A 410 9.17 7.57 -5.36
N ALA A 411 10.27 7.46 -6.11
CA ALA A 411 10.89 8.60 -6.79
C ALA A 411 10.01 9.09 -7.95
N GLU A 412 9.49 8.18 -8.76
CA GLU A 412 8.58 8.51 -9.86
C GLU A 412 7.26 9.09 -9.33
N GLY A 413 6.73 8.54 -8.21
CA GLY A 413 5.54 9.07 -7.53
C GLY A 413 5.73 10.51 -7.06
N ALA A 414 6.86 10.81 -6.43
CA ALA A 414 7.22 12.16 -5.98
C ALA A 414 7.40 13.14 -7.17
N GLN A 415 8.11 12.73 -8.22
CA GLN A 415 8.29 13.54 -9.43
C GLN A 415 6.97 13.84 -10.14
N PHE A 416 6.08 12.86 -10.19
CA PHE A 416 4.73 13.03 -10.75
C PHE A 416 3.92 14.05 -9.94
N MET A 417 3.97 13.97 -8.60
CA MET A 417 3.32 14.96 -7.75
C MET A 417 3.90 16.36 -7.95
N GLU A 418 5.22 16.49 -8.04
CA GLU A 418 5.85 17.77 -8.36
C GLU A 418 5.42 18.33 -9.72
N ALA A 419 5.23 17.48 -10.73
CA ALA A 419 4.69 17.92 -12.02
C ALA A 419 3.24 18.42 -11.89
N ILE A 420 2.39 17.76 -11.11
CA ILE A 420 1.03 18.24 -10.83
C ILE A 420 1.09 19.60 -10.12
N LYS A 421 1.92 19.75 -9.09
CA LYS A 421 2.14 21.00 -8.36
C LYS A 421 2.64 22.12 -9.29
N TYR A 422 3.58 21.80 -10.17
CA TYR A 422 4.11 22.75 -11.16
C TYR A 422 3.00 23.35 -12.03
N TYR A 423 2.04 22.53 -12.52
CA TYR A 423 0.94 23.02 -13.33
C TYR A 423 -0.16 23.73 -12.52
N LEU A 424 -0.44 23.29 -11.28
CA LEU A 424 -1.45 23.92 -10.43
C LEU A 424 -0.97 25.25 -9.84
N GLY A 425 0.31 25.38 -9.53
CA GLY A 425 0.90 26.61 -9.00
C GLY A 425 0.87 27.77 -10.01
N ASP A 426 0.90 27.46 -11.32
CA ASP A 426 0.69 28.45 -12.37
C ASP A 426 -0.01 27.80 -13.57
N ILE A 427 -1.32 27.99 -13.64
CA ILE A 427 -2.16 27.40 -14.69
C ILE A 427 -1.84 27.87 -16.12
N ARG A 428 -1.09 28.97 -16.30
CA ARG A 428 -0.63 29.44 -17.62
C ARG A 428 0.29 28.42 -18.28
N ARG A 429 0.98 27.59 -17.49
CA ARG A 429 1.84 26.50 -17.95
C ARG A 429 1.07 25.38 -18.68
N LEU A 430 -0.25 25.35 -18.52
CA LEU A 430 -1.12 24.43 -19.28
C LEU A 430 -1.37 24.88 -20.72
N LEU A 431 -0.90 26.09 -21.10
CA LEU A 431 -1.06 26.66 -22.44
C LEU A 431 0.17 26.43 -23.33
N VAL A 432 1.29 26.03 -22.74
CA VAL A 432 2.57 25.76 -23.40
C VAL A 432 2.93 24.28 -23.24
#